data_58bf5ab09e1b630cba4e92dac03d55a2
#
_entry.id   58bf5ab09e1b630cba4e92dac03d55a2
#
_cell.length_a   1.000
_cell.length_b   1.000
_cell.length_c   1.000
_cell.angle_alpha   90.00
_cell.angle_beta   90.00
_cell.angle_gamma   90.00
#
_symmetry.space_group_name_H-M   'P 1'
#
loop_
_entity.id
_entity.type
_entity.pdbx_description
1 polymer ?
#
loop_
_entity_poly.entity_id
_entity_poly.type
_entity_poly.pdbx_seq_one_letter_code
_entity_poly.pdbx_strand_id
1 'polypeptide(L)'
;MREKHLTYFVSDVHLGLQVADPAGRERRFADFLGNLPGETEALYLLGDIWDFWYEYRDVVPKGYVRVFAALQQLMDRGVKVYFFQGNHDVWTYSYFEELGMVKLTQPCVVEIQGKRFCLGHGDGLGPVPFGYRFLRGLFALPLLS
;
A
#
# COMPACT_ATOMS: atom_id res chain seq x y z
N MET A 1 0.53 13.06 26.19
CA MET A 1 0.44 12.48 24.83
C MET A 1 0.49 13.61 23.83
N ARG A 2 1.34 13.49 22.80
CA ARG A 2 1.32 14.47 21.69
C ARG A 2 0.07 14.23 20.85
N GLU A 3 -0.57 15.30 20.45
CA GLU A 3 -1.76 15.22 19.60
C GLU A 3 -1.37 14.67 18.22
N LYS A 4 -2.08 13.61 17.74
CA LYS A 4 -1.83 13.03 16.44
C LYS A 4 -2.51 13.86 15.37
N HIS A 5 -1.75 14.32 14.39
CA HIS A 5 -2.26 15.20 13.32
C HIS A 5 -1.51 15.08 12.00
N LEU A 6 -0.44 14.29 11.94
CA LEU A 6 0.33 14.12 10.71
C LEU A 6 -0.19 12.95 9.90
N THR A 7 -0.42 13.19 8.62
CA THR A 7 -0.82 12.17 7.65
C THR A 7 0.22 12.07 6.55
N TYR A 8 0.67 10.86 6.28
CA TYR A 8 1.66 10.56 5.23
C TYR A 8 1.04 9.82 4.07
N PHE A 9 1.54 10.12 2.88
CA PHE A 9 1.15 9.47 1.64
C PHE A 9 2.39 8.92 0.96
N VAL A 10 2.37 7.66 0.54
CA VAL A 10 3.48 6.97 -0.11
C VAL A 10 2.93 6.16 -1.27
N SER A 11 3.60 6.22 -2.42
CA SER A 11 3.33 5.37 -3.59
C SER A 11 4.62 4.96 -4.27
N ASP A 12 4.54 4.00 -5.18
CA ASP A 12 5.60 3.67 -6.15
C ASP A 12 6.95 3.34 -5.49
N VAL A 13 6.93 2.59 -4.40
CA VAL A 13 8.14 2.12 -3.72
C VAL A 13 8.80 0.98 -4.49
N HIS A 14 7.98 0.15 -5.17
CA HIS A 14 8.42 -0.99 -5.96
C HIS A 14 9.42 -1.89 -5.23
N LEU A 15 9.02 -2.35 -4.04
CA LEU A 15 9.79 -3.32 -3.26
C LEU A 15 9.92 -4.63 -4.04
N GLY A 16 11.13 -5.14 -4.15
CA GLY A 16 11.43 -6.35 -4.92
C GLY A 16 11.86 -6.11 -6.36
N LEU A 17 11.72 -4.88 -6.89
CA LEU A 17 12.23 -4.53 -8.21
C LEU A 17 13.74 -4.78 -8.29
N GLN A 18 14.15 -5.60 -9.26
CA GLN A 18 15.54 -6.02 -9.46
C GLN A 18 16.36 -4.93 -10.18
N VAL A 19 16.57 -3.84 -9.49
CA VAL A 19 17.45 -2.73 -9.89
C VAL A 19 18.60 -2.60 -8.89
N ALA A 20 19.46 -1.59 -9.07
CA ALA A 20 20.55 -1.34 -8.14
C ALA A 20 20.06 -1.34 -6.67
N ASP A 21 20.67 -2.19 -5.85
CA ASP A 21 20.46 -2.31 -4.41
C ASP A 21 18.99 -2.54 -3.96
N PRO A 22 18.34 -3.67 -4.34
CA PRO A 22 16.97 -3.97 -3.90
C PRO A 22 16.85 -4.08 -2.36
N ALA A 23 17.84 -4.71 -1.71
CA ALA A 23 17.86 -4.86 -0.26
C ALA A 23 18.02 -3.51 0.48
N GLY A 24 18.79 -2.58 -0.10
CA GLY A 24 18.92 -1.23 0.43
C GLY A 24 17.62 -0.43 0.28
N ARG A 25 16.88 -0.64 -0.80
CA ARG A 25 15.55 -0.03 -0.98
C ARG A 25 14.59 -0.49 0.13
N GLU A 26 14.54 -1.78 0.40
CA GLU A 26 13.72 -2.33 1.48
C GLU A 26 14.12 -1.73 2.84
N ARG A 27 15.42 -1.68 3.15
CA ARG A 27 15.92 -1.09 4.40
C ARG A 27 15.54 0.37 4.53
N ARG A 28 15.78 1.19 3.49
CA ARG A 28 15.44 2.61 3.50
C ARG A 28 13.96 2.85 3.71
N PHE A 29 13.10 2.03 3.12
CA PHE A 29 11.66 2.15 3.33
C PHE A 29 11.25 1.73 4.75
N ALA A 30 11.80 0.64 5.26
CA ALA A 30 11.57 0.23 6.66
C ALA A 30 12.06 1.29 7.66
N ASP A 31 13.23 1.89 7.41
CA ASP A 31 13.79 2.97 8.23
C ASP A 31 12.91 4.22 8.18
N PHE A 32 12.41 4.59 6.99
CA PHE A 32 11.44 5.68 6.85
C PHE A 32 10.20 5.45 7.70
N LEU A 33 9.60 4.26 7.61
CA LEU A 33 8.42 3.90 8.40
C LEU A 33 8.71 3.95 9.91
N GLY A 34 9.85 3.39 10.33
CA GLY A 34 10.26 3.36 11.74
C GLY A 34 10.56 4.74 12.34
N ASN A 35 10.95 5.70 11.50
CA ASN A 35 11.28 7.07 11.91
C ASN A 35 10.11 8.06 11.75
N LEU A 36 8.91 7.60 11.38
CA LEU A 36 7.75 8.48 11.35
C LEU A 36 7.49 9.07 12.75
N PRO A 37 7.23 10.39 12.85
CA PRO A 37 7.03 11.07 14.12
C PRO A 37 5.91 10.47 14.98
N GLY A 38 6.00 10.67 16.30
CA GLY A 38 4.98 10.20 17.25
C GLY A 38 3.59 10.83 17.02
N GLU A 39 3.57 11.99 16.38
CA GLU A 39 2.37 12.74 15.99
C GLU A 39 1.69 12.17 14.73
N THR A 40 2.22 11.10 14.15
CA THR A 40 1.61 10.45 12.96
C THR A 40 0.28 9.83 13.33
N GLU A 41 -0.77 10.25 12.63
CA GLU A 41 -2.14 9.75 12.75
C GLU A 41 -2.42 8.66 11.74
N ALA A 42 -2.02 8.89 10.49
CA ALA A 42 -2.34 7.98 9.39
C ALA A 42 -1.20 7.89 8.36
N LEU A 43 -1.10 6.72 7.74
CA LEU A 43 -0.26 6.43 6.59
C LEU A 43 -1.12 5.85 5.47
N TYR A 44 -1.10 6.47 4.30
CA TYR A 44 -1.76 5.99 3.09
C TYR A 44 -0.72 5.44 2.12
N LEU A 45 -0.78 4.14 1.87
CA LEU A 45 -0.02 3.44 0.84
C LEU A 45 -0.85 3.44 -0.44
N LEU A 46 -0.48 4.28 -1.41
CA LEU A 46 -1.31 4.59 -2.58
C LEU A 46 -1.06 3.66 -3.80
N GLY A 47 -0.61 2.44 -3.55
CA GLY A 47 -0.35 1.45 -4.59
C GLY A 47 1.11 1.40 -5.07
N ASP A 48 1.45 0.32 -5.75
CA ASP A 48 2.79 0.00 -6.25
C ASP A 48 3.86 0.03 -5.14
N ILE A 49 3.47 -0.39 -3.93
CA ILE A 49 4.41 -0.55 -2.83
C ILE A 49 5.32 -1.75 -3.10
N TRP A 50 4.77 -2.82 -3.63
CA TRP A 50 5.52 -3.98 -4.13
C TRP A 50 5.56 -3.96 -5.66
N ASP A 51 6.69 -4.29 -6.22
CA ASP A 51 6.86 -4.42 -7.67
C ASP A 51 6.07 -5.61 -8.23
N PHE A 52 5.89 -6.63 -7.41
CA PHE A 52 5.00 -7.74 -7.65
C PHE A 52 4.47 -8.31 -6.34
N TRP A 53 3.14 -8.48 -6.24
CA TRP A 53 2.49 -9.14 -5.12
C TRP A 53 1.41 -10.09 -5.61
N TYR A 54 1.43 -11.32 -5.13
CA TYR A 54 0.41 -12.33 -5.40
C TYR A 54 0.13 -13.15 -4.15
N GLU A 55 -1.10 -13.14 -3.69
CA GLU A 55 -1.57 -13.99 -2.59
C GLU A 55 -2.21 -15.25 -3.17
N TYR A 56 -1.89 -16.41 -2.58
CA TYR A 56 -2.53 -17.67 -2.92
C TYR A 56 -2.86 -18.44 -1.65
N ARG A 57 -4.13 -18.46 -1.27
CA ARG A 57 -4.61 -19.08 -0.02
C ARG A 57 -3.74 -18.68 1.19
N ASP A 58 -2.96 -19.62 1.73
CA ASP A 58 -2.08 -19.43 2.88
C ASP A 58 -0.63 -19.07 2.48
N VAL A 59 -0.40 -18.66 1.24
CA VAL A 59 0.94 -18.36 0.71
C VAL A 59 1.02 -16.92 0.22
N VAL A 60 2.04 -16.22 0.68
CA VAL A 60 2.40 -14.87 0.24
C VAL A 60 3.85 -14.83 -0.22
N PRO A 61 4.25 -13.82 -1.03
CA PRO A 61 5.65 -13.63 -1.40
C PRO A 61 6.57 -13.57 -0.17
N LYS A 62 7.65 -14.31 -0.21
CA LYS A 62 8.65 -14.32 0.87
C LYS A 62 9.44 -13.01 0.92
N GLY A 63 9.86 -12.63 2.10
CA GLY A 63 10.70 -11.44 2.32
C GLY A 63 9.92 -10.29 2.95
N TYR A 64 10.49 -9.09 2.83
CA TYR A 64 9.90 -7.84 3.35
C TYR A 64 9.64 -7.80 4.85
N VAL A 65 10.27 -8.69 5.61
CA VAL A 65 10.04 -8.84 7.06
C VAL A 65 10.27 -7.53 7.81
N ARG A 66 11.29 -6.74 7.42
CA ARG A 66 11.60 -5.45 8.05
C ARG A 66 10.49 -4.43 7.80
N VAL A 67 9.92 -4.42 6.59
CA VAL A 67 8.83 -3.51 6.22
C VAL A 67 7.57 -3.87 6.98
N PHE A 68 7.20 -5.16 7.01
CA PHE A 68 6.03 -5.61 7.77
C PHE A 68 6.19 -5.36 9.27
N ALA A 69 7.37 -5.58 9.83
CA ALA A 69 7.65 -5.27 11.24
C ALA A 69 7.49 -3.76 11.52
N ALA A 70 7.99 -2.90 10.64
CA ALA A 70 7.85 -1.45 10.79
C ALA A 70 6.39 -1.00 10.67
N LEU A 71 5.62 -1.57 9.73
CA LEU A 71 4.18 -1.31 9.60
C LEU A 71 3.41 -1.76 10.84
N GLN A 72 3.73 -2.95 11.38
CA GLN A 72 3.11 -3.44 12.61
C GLN A 72 3.39 -2.52 13.79
N GLN A 73 4.64 -2.09 13.96
CA GLN A 73 5.02 -1.13 15.01
C GLN A 73 4.30 0.22 14.87
N LEU A 74 4.04 0.68 13.64
CA LEU A 74 3.22 1.88 13.42
C LEU A 74 1.78 1.67 13.91
N MET A 75 1.16 0.55 13.53
CA MET A 75 -0.20 0.21 13.95
C MET A 75 -0.30 0.02 15.47
N ASP A 76 0.70 -0.61 16.10
CA ASP A 76 0.78 -0.77 17.57
C ASP A 76 0.86 0.58 18.30
N ARG A 77 1.46 1.60 17.66
CA ARG A 77 1.46 3.00 18.16
C ARG A 77 0.15 3.73 17.88
N GLY A 78 -0.83 3.04 17.26
CA GLY A 78 -2.14 3.57 16.90
C GLY A 78 -2.16 4.44 15.64
N VAL A 79 -1.19 4.27 14.73
CA VAL A 79 -1.24 4.84 13.37
C VAL A 79 -2.19 4.00 12.53
N LYS A 80 -3.12 4.66 11.84
CA LYS A 80 -4.00 3.99 10.88
C LYS A 80 -3.26 3.82 9.56
N VAL A 81 -3.09 2.59 9.12
CA VAL A 81 -2.45 2.28 7.83
C VAL A 81 -3.52 1.91 6.82
N TYR A 82 -3.63 2.70 5.78
CA TYR A 82 -4.53 2.48 4.64
C TYR A 82 -3.74 2.02 3.42
N PHE A 83 -4.38 1.22 2.59
CA PHE A 83 -3.73 0.61 1.45
C PHE A 83 -4.64 0.63 0.23
N PHE A 84 -4.09 1.03 -0.92
CA PHE A 84 -4.69 0.92 -2.24
C PHE A 84 -3.89 -0.07 -3.08
N GLN A 85 -4.58 -0.85 -3.89
CA GLN A 85 -3.93 -1.66 -4.92
C GLN A 85 -3.47 -0.76 -6.07
N GLY A 86 -2.21 -0.89 -6.46
CA GLY A 86 -1.68 -0.37 -7.72
C GLY A 86 -1.83 -1.38 -8.86
N ASN A 87 -1.16 -1.14 -9.96
CA ASN A 87 -1.14 -2.07 -11.07
C ASN A 87 -0.10 -3.19 -10.92
N HIS A 88 0.91 -3.02 -10.07
CA HIS A 88 1.93 -4.03 -9.77
C HIS A 88 1.56 -4.94 -8.60
N ASP A 89 0.80 -4.44 -7.65
CA ASP A 89 0.37 -5.17 -6.45
C ASP A 89 -1.16 -5.44 -6.43
N VAL A 90 -1.74 -5.71 -7.60
CA VAL A 90 -3.18 -5.89 -7.80
C VAL A 90 -3.73 -7.18 -7.17
N TRP A 91 -2.90 -8.22 -7.03
CA TRP A 91 -3.34 -9.51 -6.48
C TRP A 91 -3.18 -9.58 -4.96
N THR A 92 -3.69 -8.57 -4.27
CA THR A 92 -3.80 -8.53 -2.82
C THR A 92 -5.24 -8.86 -2.43
N TYR A 93 -5.42 -9.90 -1.62
CA TYR A 93 -6.76 -10.32 -1.18
C TYR A 93 -7.00 -9.93 0.27
N SER A 94 -6.64 -10.74 1.25
CA SER A 94 -6.95 -10.50 2.66
C SER A 94 -5.73 -10.28 3.55
N TYR A 95 -4.54 -10.62 3.11
CA TYR A 95 -3.35 -10.67 3.97
C TYR A 95 -3.04 -9.33 4.65
N PHE A 96 -3.13 -8.22 3.93
CA PHE A 96 -2.86 -6.91 4.53
C PHE A 96 -3.94 -6.48 5.53
N GLU A 97 -5.18 -6.86 5.28
CA GLU A 97 -6.29 -6.62 6.23
C GLU A 97 -6.15 -7.50 7.48
N GLU A 98 -5.69 -8.74 7.33
CA GLU A 98 -5.36 -9.63 8.47
C GLU A 98 -4.22 -9.08 9.32
N LEU A 99 -3.28 -8.33 8.74
CA LEU A 99 -2.22 -7.61 9.45
C LEU A 99 -2.71 -6.35 10.18
N GLY A 100 -3.95 -5.90 9.91
CA GLY A 100 -4.55 -4.72 10.53
C GLY A 100 -4.58 -3.47 9.66
N MET A 101 -4.20 -3.56 8.38
CA MET A 101 -4.33 -2.45 7.44
C MET A 101 -5.77 -2.33 6.93
N VAL A 102 -6.15 -1.15 6.48
CA VAL A 102 -7.46 -0.89 5.88
C VAL A 102 -7.32 -0.77 4.37
N LYS A 103 -7.88 -1.73 3.64
CA LYS A 103 -7.92 -1.68 2.18
C LYS A 103 -9.00 -0.72 1.71
N LEU A 104 -8.62 0.20 0.84
CA LEU A 104 -9.51 1.18 0.24
C LEU A 104 -9.65 0.93 -1.27
N THR A 105 -10.87 1.18 -1.77
CA THR A 105 -11.13 1.13 -3.22
C THR A 105 -10.90 2.49 -3.83
N GLN A 106 -10.15 2.56 -4.91
CA GLN A 106 -9.88 3.82 -5.62
C GLN A 106 -10.93 4.11 -6.70
N PRO A 107 -11.25 5.38 -6.97
CA PRO A 107 -10.86 6.55 -6.17
C PRO A 107 -11.64 6.61 -4.85
N CYS A 108 -11.03 7.15 -3.82
CA CYS A 108 -11.63 7.32 -2.51
C CYS A 108 -11.54 8.78 -2.07
N VAL A 109 -12.64 9.33 -1.55
CA VAL A 109 -12.66 10.68 -0.98
C VAL A 109 -12.58 10.55 0.54
N VAL A 110 -11.58 11.17 1.12
CA VAL A 110 -11.35 11.20 2.56
C VAL A 110 -11.31 12.64 3.06
N GLU A 111 -11.69 12.85 4.31
CA GLU A 111 -11.53 14.13 4.98
C GLU A 111 -10.34 14.05 5.95
N ILE A 112 -9.40 14.96 5.79
CA ILE A 112 -8.20 15.05 6.63
C ILE A 112 -8.05 16.51 7.06
N GLN A 113 -8.08 16.78 8.35
CA GLN A 113 -7.97 18.13 8.93
C GLN A 113 -8.97 19.12 8.32
N GLY A 114 -10.23 18.69 8.15
CA GLY A 114 -11.30 19.51 7.58
C GLY A 114 -11.19 19.78 6.08
N LYS A 115 -10.25 19.15 5.37
CA LYS A 115 -10.09 19.26 3.90
C LYS A 115 -10.41 17.91 3.25
N ARG A 116 -11.06 17.99 2.09
CA ARG A 116 -11.39 16.80 1.30
C ARG A 116 -10.27 16.49 0.32
N PHE A 117 -9.82 15.23 0.33
CA PHE A 117 -8.80 14.68 -0.57
C PHE A 117 -9.43 13.56 -1.40
N CYS A 118 -9.18 13.59 -2.71
CA CYS A 118 -9.46 12.45 -3.58
C CYS A 118 -8.16 11.65 -3.74
N LEU A 119 -8.17 10.41 -3.26
CA LEU A 119 -7.00 9.55 -3.22
C LEU A 119 -7.16 8.36 -4.18
N GLY A 120 -6.05 7.93 -4.73
CA GLY A 120 -5.94 6.74 -5.57
C GLY A 120 -4.55 6.63 -6.17
N HIS A 121 -4.23 5.48 -6.73
CA HIS A 121 -2.95 5.25 -7.42
C HIS A 121 -2.86 6.03 -8.73
N GLY A 122 -4.01 6.25 -9.39
CA GLY A 122 -4.07 7.02 -10.64
C GLY A 122 -4.27 6.15 -11.89
N ASP A 123 -3.99 4.87 -11.82
CA ASP A 123 -4.25 3.95 -12.92
C ASP A 123 -5.76 3.79 -13.15
N GLY A 124 -6.21 4.07 -14.37
CA GLY A 124 -7.62 4.01 -14.74
C GLY A 124 -8.48 5.18 -14.24
N LEU A 125 -7.89 6.24 -13.69
CA LEU A 125 -8.54 7.51 -13.42
C LEU A 125 -8.43 8.41 -14.67
N GLY A 126 -9.40 8.30 -15.58
CA GLY A 126 -9.42 9.10 -16.81
C GLY A 126 -9.91 8.32 -18.01
N PRO A 127 -9.85 8.88 -19.21
CA PRO A 127 -10.24 8.20 -20.44
C PRO A 127 -9.17 7.14 -20.79
N VAL A 128 -9.36 5.94 -20.24
CA VAL A 128 -8.51 4.80 -20.55
C VAL A 128 -9.09 3.98 -21.71
N PRO A 129 -8.26 3.47 -22.64
CA PRO A 129 -8.70 2.60 -23.73
C PRO A 129 -9.48 1.41 -23.20
N PHE A 130 -10.56 1.03 -23.91
CA PHE A 130 -11.40 -0.12 -23.52
C PHE A 130 -10.59 -1.40 -23.33
N GLY A 131 -9.57 -1.64 -24.16
CA GLY A 131 -8.68 -2.78 -24.05
C GLY A 131 -7.89 -2.83 -22.73
N TYR A 132 -7.43 -1.70 -22.23
CA TYR A 132 -6.76 -1.63 -20.92
C TYR A 132 -7.71 -1.97 -19.76
N ARG A 133 -8.94 -1.43 -19.80
CA ARG A 133 -9.96 -1.74 -18.80
C ARG A 133 -10.33 -3.23 -18.80
N PHE A 134 -10.43 -3.83 -19.99
CA PHE A 134 -10.71 -5.25 -20.15
C PHE A 134 -9.56 -6.11 -19.60
N LEU A 135 -8.31 -5.80 -19.98
CA LEU A 135 -7.13 -6.52 -19.48
C LEU A 135 -7.00 -6.39 -17.96
N ARG A 136 -7.19 -5.20 -17.41
CA ARG A 136 -7.17 -5.00 -15.96
C ARG A 136 -8.25 -5.83 -15.26
N GLY A 137 -9.46 -5.86 -15.79
CA GLY A 137 -10.54 -6.71 -15.30
C GLY A 137 -10.17 -8.20 -15.33
N LEU A 138 -9.55 -8.64 -16.42
CA LEU A 138 -9.11 -10.04 -16.59
C LEU A 138 -7.99 -10.41 -15.59
N PHE A 139 -7.02 -9.53 -15.39
CA PHE A 139 -5.93 -9.74 -14.42
C PHE A 139 -6.38 -9.63 -12.95
N ALA A 140 -7.47 -8.94 -12.69
CA ALA A 140 -8.05 -8.84 -11.35
C ALA A 140 -8.94 -10.06 -11.00
N LEU A 141 -9.24 -10.94 -11.94
CA LEU A 141 -9.96 -12.18 -11.66
C LEU A 141 -9.07 -13.11 -10.84
N PRO A 142 -9.58 -13.70 -9.74
CA PRO A 142 -8.84 -14.73 -9.02
C PRO A 142 -8.63 -15.92 -9.95
N LEU A 143 -7.41 -16.12 -10.42
CA LEU A 143 -7.01 -17.28 -11.16
C LEU A 143 -7.02 -18.49 -10.23
N LEU A 144 -8.17 -19.18 -10.22
CA LEU A 144 -8.40 -20.49 -9.62
C LEU A 144 -8.09 -20.57 -8.10
N SER A 145 -9.08 -20.24 -7.33
CA SER A 145 -9.27 -20.80 -5.99
C SER A 145 -9.53 -22.32 -6.06
#